data_ffdcc3b3f5b311d09f0f9d1460c8fcce
#
_entry.id   ffdcc3b3f5b311d09f0f9d1460c8fcce
#
_cell.length_a   1.000
_cell.length_b   1.000
_cell.length_c   1.000
_cell.angle_alpha   90.00
_cell.angle_beta   90.00
_cell.angle_gamma   90.00
#
_symmetry.space_group_name_H-M   'P 1'
#
loop_
_entity.id
_entity.type
_entity.pdbx_description
1 polymer ?
#
loop_
_entity_poly.entity_id
_entity_poly.type
_entity_poly.pdbx_seq_one_letter_code
_entity_poly.pdbx_strand_id
1 'polypeptide(L)'
;MIIMANAFSINMLNEETNLKFIPINEEQVKEIIKNEKLYSIIGHQGTVDLLNAKLGLSLKFNRENYKMNNDKMIISLPATRLEEGKVLSKEELEAIKINYWLIEK
;
A
#
# COMPACT_ATOMS: atom_id res chain seq x y z
N MET A 1 11.40 8.33 -2.23
CA MET A 1 10.14 8.17 -1.46
C MET A 1 9.32 7.06 -2.07
N ILE A 2 8.71 6.25 -1.23
CA ILE A 2 7.81 5.18 -1.67
C ILE A 2 6.37 5.57 -1.34
N ILE A 3 5.48 5.48 -2.32
CA ILE A 3 4.06 5.76 -2.12
C ILE A 3 3.38 4.45 -1.72
N MET A 4 2.70 4.46 -0.59
CA MET A 4 1.96 3.31 -0.09
C MET A 4 0.47 3.50 -0.40
N ALA A 5 -0.10 2.60 -1.18
CA ALA A 5 -1.47 2.73 -1.68
C ALA A 5 -2.26 1.43 -1.49
N ASN A 6 -3.58 1.54 -1.56
CA ASN A 6 -4.49 0.39 -1.52
C ASN A 6 -5.22 0.16 -2.85
N ALA A 7 -4.93 0.98 -3.84
CA ALA A 7 -5.50 0.85 -5.18
C ALA A 7 -4.68 1.66 -6.18
N PHE A 8 -4.73 1.27 -7.44
CA PHE A 8 -4.20 2.05 -8.54
C PHE A 8 -5.36 2.51 -9.43
N SER A 9 -5.33 3.76 -9.83
CA SER A 9 -6.33 4.34 -10.72
C SER A 9 -5.66 5.01 -11.91
N ILE A 10 -6.25 4.87 -13.08
CA ILE A 10 -5.77 5.55 -14.29
C ILE A 10 -5.77 7.08 -14.10
N ASN A 11 -6.62 7.60 -13.21
CA ASN A 11 -6.65 9.02 -12.90
C ASN A 11 -5.37 9.53 -12.24
N MET A 12 -4.49 8.63 -11.79
CA MET A 12 -3.18 8.99 -11.25
C MET A 12 -2.20 9.40 -12.35
N LEU A 13 -2.55 9.18 -13.62
CA LEU A 13 -1.71 9.50 -14.76
C LEU A 13 -2.22 10.75 -15.45
N ASN A 14 -1.29 11.61 -15.92
CA ASN A 14 -1.59 12.84 -16.63
C ASN A 14 -1.27 12.75 -18.11
N GLU A 15 -0.53 11.75 -18.53
CA GLU A 15 -0.02 11.63 -19.90
C GLU A 15 0.28 10.19 -20.23
N GLU A 16 0.63 9.93 -21.47
CA GLU A 16 1.06 8.60 -21.88
C GLU A 16 2.22 8.14 -20.99
N THR A 17 2.07 6.96 -20.43
CA THR A 17 3.00 6.46 -19.41
C THR A 17 3.20 4.96 -19.57
N ASN A 18 4.46 4.53 -19.51
CA ASN A 18 4.79 3.11 -19.44
C ASN A 18 5.08 2.75 -17.98
N LEU A 19 4.37 1.77 -17.45
CA LEU A 19 4.54 1.30 -16.08
C LEU A 19 4.82 -0.18 -16.04
N LYS A 20 5.65 -0.59 -15.08
CA LYS A 20 5.85 -1.99 -14.74
C LYS A 20 5.06 -2.29 -13.48
N PHE A 21 4.30 -3.40 -13.52
CA PHE A 21 3.55 -3.89 -12.38
C PHE A 21 4.17 -5.23 -11.99
N ILE A 22 4.82 -5.27 -10.84
CA ILE A 22 5.62 -6.41 -10.41
C ILE A 22 5.01 -6.99 -9.13
N PRO A 23 4.53 -8.25 -9.15
CA PRO A 23 4.06 -8.87 -7.91
C PRO A 23 5.25 -9.16 -7.00
N ILE A 24 5.12 -8.77 -5.74
CA ILE A 24 6.18 -8.96 -4.75
C ILE A 24 5.59 -9.56 -3.47
N ASN A 25 6.43 -10.19 -2.66
CA ASN A 25 6.02 -10.76 -1.40
C ASN A 25 6.33 -9.81 -0.23
N GLU A 26 5.90 -10.17 0.96
CA GLU A 26 6.07 -9.33 2.15
C GLU A 26 7.54 -9.08 2.47
N GLU A 27 8.39 -10.09 2.29
CA GLU A 27 9.83 -9.95 2.52
C GLU A 27 10.44 -8.91 1.58
N GLN A 28 10.03 -8.94 0.31
CA GLN A 28 10.47 -7.96 -0.67
C GLN A 28 9.98 -6.57 -0.35
N VAL A 29 8.74 -6.44 0.13
CA VAL A 29 8.20 -5.14 0.57
C VAL A 29 9.07 -4.57 1.68
N LYS A 30 9.36 -5.38 2.70
CA LYS A 30 10.18 -4.95 3.84
C LYS A 30 11.56 -4.48 3.39
N GLU A 31 12.16 -5.17 2.42
CA GLU A 31 13.47 -4.80 1.90
C GLU A 31 13.41 -3.48 1.12
N ILE A 32 12.39 -3.32 0.28
CA ILE A 32 12.23 -2.11 -0.55
C ILE A 32 11.99 -0.86 0.31
N ILE A 33 11.16 -0.96 1.34
CA ILE A 33 10.80 0.19 2.18
C ILE A 33 11.83 0.51 3.25
N LYS A 34 12.81 -0.36 3.45
CA LYS A 34 13.86 -0.19 4.45
C LYS A 34 14.63 1.09 4.16
N ASN A 35 14.71 1.97 5.17
CA ASN A 35 15.41 3.25 5.07
C ASN A 35 14.82 4.22 4.02
N GLU A 36 13.60 3.95 3.55
CA GLU A 36 12.91 4.83 2.61
C GLU A 36 11.88 5.70 3.34
N LYS A 37 11.68 6.89 2.82
CA LYS A 37 10.58 7.74 3.26
C LYS A 37 9.30 7.23 2.63
N LEU A 38 8.26 7.03 3.45
CA LEU A 38 6.98 6.51 3.00
C LEU A 38 5.92 7.60 3.02
N TYR A 39 5.08 7.62 1.98
CA TYR A 39 3.95 8.52 1.90
C TYR A 39 2.68 7.69 1.67
N SER A 40 1.72 7.81 2.56
CA SER A 40 0.47 7.05 2.49
C SER A 40 -0.59 7.79 1.69
N ILE A 41 -1.19 7.09 0.73
CA ILE A 41 -2.42 7.52 0.06
C ILE A 41 -3.51 6.45 0.24
N ILE A 42 -3.43 5.73 1.36
CA ILE A 42 -4.38 4.67 1.68
C ILE A 42 -5.64 5.28 2.27
N GLY A 43 -6.73 5.18 1.52
CA GLY A 43 -8.02 5.76 1.89
C GLY A 43 -8.96 4.78 2.60
N HIS A 44 -8.42 3.81 3.31
CA HIS A 44 -9.18 2.82 4.06
C HIS A 44 -8.47 2.54 5.38
N GLN A 45 -9.11 2.89 6.50
CA GLN A 45 -8.46 2.79 7.81
C GLN A 45 -8.08 1.35 8.17
N GLY A 46 -8.93 0.39 7.85
CA GLY A 46 -8.63 -1.02 8.12
C GLY A 46 -7.35 -1.50 7.44
N THR A 47 -7.11 -1.04 6.19
CA THR A 47 -5.89 -1.38 5.47
C THR A 47 -4.67 -0.72 6.10
N VAL A 48 -4.80 0.53 6.56
CA VAL A 48 -3.72 1.22 7.29
C VAL A 48 -3.34 0.43 8.53
N ASP A 49 -4.34 0.04 9.33
CA ASP A 49 -4.12 -0.71 10.57
C ASP A 49 -3.44 -2.05 10.28
N LEU A 50 -3.90 -2.73 9.23
CA LEU A 50 -3.34 -4.02 8.81
C LEU A 50 -1.86 -3.91 8.42
N LEU A 51 -1.53 -2.92 7.59
CA LEU A 51 -0.15 -2.71 7.14
C LEU A 51 0.77 -2.31 8.29
N ASN A 52 0.29 -1.45 9.18
CA ASN A 52 1.08 -1.03 10.34
C ASN A 52 1.40 -2.23 11.24
N ALA A 53 0.42 -3.12 11.43
CA ALA A 53 0.63 -4.32 12.24
C ALA A 53 1.60 -5.30 11.57
N LYS A 54 1.43 -5.55 10.26
CA LYS A 54 2.24 -6.53 9.54
C LYS A 54 3.66 -6.07 9.24
N LEU A 55 3.82 -4.80 8.90
CA LEU A 55 5.10 -4.26 8.45
C LEU A 55 5.82 -3.43 9.52
N GLY A 56 5.21 -3.26 10.69
CA GLY A 56 5.80 -2.45 11.77
C GLY A 56 5.91 -0.98 11.41
N LEU A 57 4.90 -0.44 10.73
CA LEU A 57 4.92 0.93 10.24
C LEU A 57 3.99 1.83 11.05
N SER A 58 4.05 3.13 10.73
CA SER A 58 3.20 4.17 11.32
C SER A 58 2.51 4.97 10.22
N LEU A 59 1.95 4.27 9.24
CA LEU A 59 1.21 4.90 8.15
C LEU A 59 -0.08 5.53 8.67
N LYS A 60 -0.54 6.56 7.97
CA LYS A 60 -1.77 7.25 8.31
C LYS A 60 -2.79 7.10 7.20
N PHE A 61 -4.06 7.09 7.57
CA PHE A 61 -5.15 7.22 6.61
C PHE A 61 -4.97 8.53 5.86
N ASN A 62 -5.04 8.46 4.51
CA ASN A 62 -4.95 9.66 3.69
C ASN A 62 -5.64 9.41 2.35
N ARG A 63 -6.82 9.99 2.18
CA ARG A 63 -7.57 9.89 0.92
C ARG A 63 -7.35 11.17 0.12
N GLU A 64 -6.59 11.05 -0.97
CA GLU A 64 -6.30 12.18 -1.84
C GLU A 64 -6.28 11.77 -3.31
N ASN A 65 -6.43 12.73 -4.20
CA ASN A 65 -6.26 12.54 -5.64
C ASN A 65 -4.78 12.64 -5.96
N TYR A 66 -4.09 11.50 -5.88
CA TYR A 66 -2.65 11.43 -6.11
C TYR A 66 -2.34 11.38 -7.60
N LYS A 67 -1.35 12.16 -8.02
CA LYS A 67 -0.80 12.10 -9.38
C LYS A 67 0.60 11.52 -9.32
N MET A 68 0.85 10.49 -10.13
CA MET A 68 2.16 9.83 -10.16
C MET A 68 3.23 10.76 -10.71
N ASN A 69 4.38 10.68 -10.11
CA ASN A 69 5.61 11.29 -10.58
C ASN A 69 6.65 10.18 -10.77
N ASN A 70 7.89 10.42 -10.39
CA ASN A 70 8.96 9.42 -10.53
C ASN A 70 9.11 8.51 -9.31
N ASP A 71 8.27 8.65 -8.30
CA ASP A 71 8.31 7.78 -7.13
C ASP A 71 7.73 6.40 -7.44
N LYS A 72 8.29 5.40 -6.79
CA LYS A 72 7.74 4.04 -6.84
C LYS A 72 6.51 3.95 -5.94
N MET A 73 5.60 3.07 -6.30
CA MET A 73 4.39 2.83 -5.52
C MET A 73 4.30 1.36 -5.14
N ILE A 74 3.88 1.10 -3.91
CA ILE A 74 3.55 -0.26 -3.48
C ILE A 74 2.06 -0.28 -3.19
N ILE A 75 1.34 -1.16 -3.91
CA ILE A 75 -0.08 -1.37 -3.69
C ILE A 75 -0.24 -2.62 -2.83
N SER A 76 -1.02 -2.48 -1.77
CA SER A 76 -1.29 -3.55 -0.83
C SER A 76 -2.76 -3.91 -0.88
N LEU A 77 -3.06 -5.13 -1.29
CA LEU A 77 -4.40 -5.64 -1.48
C LEU A 77 -4.66 -6.77 -0.50
N PRO A 78 -5.42 -6.53 0.60
CA PRO A 78 -5.80 -7.62 1.48
C PRO A 78 -6.59 -8.69 0.73
N ALA A 79 -6.24 -9.95 0.94
CA ALA A 79 -6.93 -11.07 0.30
C ALA A 79 -8.35 -11.25 0.84
N THR A 80 -8.60 -10.77 2.05
CA THR A 80 -9.91 -10.81 2.69
C THR A 80 -10.44 -9.39 2.79
N ARG A 81 -11.71 -9.21 2.46
CA ARG A 81 -12.35 -7.91 2.57
C ARG A 81 -12.36 -7.46 4.04
N LEU A 82 -11.89 -6.23 4.26
CA LEU A 82 -11.90 -5.62 5.59
C LEU A 82 -13.16 -4.77 5.71
N GLU A 83 -13.94 -4.99 6.76
CA GLU A 83 -15.14 -4.21 7.04
C GLU A 83 -14.76 -2.88 7.71
N GLU A 84 -15.35 -1.79 7.23
CA GLU A 84 -15.13 -0.48 7.85
C GLU A 84 -15.69 -0.47 9.27
N GLY A 85 -14.97 0.15 10.17
CA GLY A 85 -15.38 0.30 11.55
C GLY A 85 -15.18 -0.94 12.41
N LYS A 86 -14.75 -2.06 11.84
CA LYS A 86 -14.46 -3.26 12.61
C LYS A 86 -13.02 -3.19 13.12
N VAL A 87 -12.86 -3.32 14.42
CA VAL A 87 -11.54 -3.38 15.04
C VAL A 87 -11.12 -4.84 15.15
N LEU A 88 -10.00 -5.18 14.50
CA LEU A 88 -9.44 -6.52 14.55
C LEU A 88 -8.33 -6.58 15.58
N SER A 89 -8.17 -7.73 16.24
CA SER A 89 -7.06 -7.96 17.14
C SER A 89 -5.76 -8.06 16.34
N LYS A 90 -4.64 -7.91 17.03
CA LYS A 90 -3.33 -8.06 16.39
C LYS A 90 -3.18 -9.44 15.74
N GLU A 91 -3.67 -10.48 16.41
CA GLU A 91 -3.62 -11.85 15.88
C GLU A 91 -4.46 -11.99 14.62
N GLU A 92 -5.65 -11.40 14.61
CA GLU A 92 -6.51 -11.42 13.41
C GLU A 92 -5.85 -10.68 12.25
N LEU A 93 -5.23 -9.54 12.52
CA LEU A 93 -4.51 -8.76 11.49
C LEU A 93 -3.35 -9.55 10.92
N GLU A 94 -2.56 -10.20 11.76
CA GLU A 94 -1.40 -10.98 11.31
C GLU A 94 -1.79 -12.18 10.47
N ALA A 95 -3.00 -12.71 10.64
CA ALA A 95 -3.49 -13.86 9.89
C ALA A 95 -3.97 -13.50 8.48
N ILE A 96 -4.22 -12.23 8.20
CA ILE A 96 -4.71 -11.79 6.90
C ILE A 96 -3.56 -11.74 5.90
N LYS A 97 -3.74 -12.40 4.75
CA LYS A 97 -2.77 -12.35 3.66
C LYS A 97 -2.96 -11.09 2.84
N ILE A 98 -1.87 -10.52 2.38
CA ILE A 98 -1.88 -9.34 1.53
C ILE A 98 -1.14 -9.66 0.25
N ASN A 99 -1.72 -9.27 -0.89
CA ASN A 99 -1.06 -9.31 -2.18
C ASN A 99 -0.44 -7.94 -2.44
N TYR A 100 0.85 -7.91 -2.70
CA TYR A 100 1.57 -6.66 -2.94
C TYR A 100 2.02 -6.55 -4.38
N TRP A 101 1.94 -5.35 -4.91
CA TRP A 101 2.42 -5.02 -6.26
C TRP A 101 3.32 -3.81 -6.19
N LEU A 102 4.49 -3.90 -6.79
CA LEU A 102 5.36 -2.76 -6.98
C LEU A 102 5.06 -2.16 -8.34
N ILE A 103 4.84 -0.85 -8.38
CA ILE A 103 4.64 -0.11 -9.62
C ILE A 103 5.80 0.85 -9.79
N GLU A 104 6.45 0.79 -10.95
CA GLU A 104 7.55 1.68 -11.29
C GLU A 104 7.56 2.02 -12.78
N LYS A 105 8.11 3.17 -13.09
CA LYS A 105 8.28 3.60 -14.48
C LYS A 105 9.46 2.90 -15.13
#